data_aaf01df5ca32710d926e710fd2ff8078
#
_entry.id   aaf01df5ca32710d926e710fd2ff8078
#
_cell.length_a   1.000
_cell.length_b   1.000
_cell.length_c   1.000
_cell.angle_alpha   90.00
_cell.angle_beta   90.00
_cell.angle_gamma   90.00
#
_symmetry.space_group_name_H-M   'P 1'
#
loop_
_entity.id
_entity.type
_entity.pdbx_description
1 polymer ?
#
loop_
_entity_poly.entity_id
_entity_poly.type
_entity_poly.pdbx_seq_one_letter_code
_entity_poly.pdbx_strand_id
1 'polypeptide(L)'
;MKQEIQSALEVLRKGGVILYPTDTVWGIGCDATDPQAVAKIYSIKKREDSKSLVLLASDMDMICRYVKEVPEMAVQLVEVNDKPMTIIYPGAIAGEGPGEAGMPKACRTCLAYNTVAEDGTVGIRVPMMDFCQQLVAKFGRPIVSTSANISGEPTPKKFVEISEEIKSAVDYIVDPYLEKGSTGQSSSIIKVG
;
A
#
# COMPACT_ATOMS: atom_id res chain seq x y z
N MET A 1 -3.88 -19.56 5.37
CA MET A 1 -3.06 -18.39 4.97
C MET A 1 -2.48 -18.52 3.55
N LYS A 2 -1.88 -19.65 3.20
CA LYS A 2 -1.28 -19.84 1.86
C LYS A 2 -2.27 -19.64 0.71
N GLN A 3 -3.49 -20.15 0.84
CA GLN A 3 -4.53 -20.00 -0.18
C GLN A 3 -4.93 -18.53 -0.36
N GLU A 4 -5.02 -17.79 0.74
CA GLU A 4 -5.36 -16.37 0.69
C GLU A 4 -4.25 -15.54 0.03
N ILE A 5 -2.99 -15.87 0.31
CA ILE A 5 -1.84 -15.23 -0.34
C ILE A 5 -1.89 -15.51 -1.84
N GLN A 6 -2.11 -16.75 -2.25
CA GLN A 6 -2.15 -17.13 -3.67
C GLN A 6 -3.26 -16.41 -4.42
N SER A 7 -4.46 -16.37 -3.85
CA SER A 7 -5.61 -15.69 -4.46
C SER A 7 -5.39 -14.19 -4.58
N ALA A 8 -4.85 -13.57 -3.53
CA ALA A 8 -4.52 -12.15 -3.54
C ALA A 8 -3.45 -11.82 -4.60
N LEU A 9 -2.41 -12.66 -4.70
CA LEU A 9 -1.35 -12.47 -5.70
C LEU A 9 -1.90 -12.51 -7.12
N GLU A 10 -2.80 -13.43 -7.42
CA GLU A 10 -3.41 -13.54 -8.74
C GLU A 10 -4.15 -12.25 -9.12
N VAL A 11 -4.91 -11.69 -8.18
CA VAL A 11 -5.65 -10.44 -8.40
C VAL A 11 -4.68 -9.27 -8.59
N LEU A 12 -3.66 -9.16 -7.74
CA LEU A 12 -2.66 -8.09 -7.82
C LEU A 12 -1.92 -8.11 -9.16
N ARG A 13 -1.53 -9.29 -9.63
CA ARG A 13 -0.81 -9.46 -10.90
C ARG A 13 -1.62 -9.06 -12.12
N LYS A 14 -2.94 -9.13 -12.02
CA LYS A 14 -3.87 -8.72 -13.08
C LYS A 14 -4.24 -7.24 -13.03
N GLY A 15 -3.64 -6.48 -12.10
CA GLY A 15 -3.96 -5.07 -11.90
C GLY A 15 -5.24 -4.84 -11.12
N GLY A 16 -5.69 -5.85 -10.37
CA GLY A 16 -6.88 -5.76 -9.53
C GLY A 16 -6.62 -5.15 -8.17
N VAL A 17 -7.69 -4.96 -7.43
CA VAL A 17 -7.70 -4.34 -6.09
C VAL A 17 -8.17 -5.37 -5.08
N ILE A 18 -7.46 -5.46 -3.95
CA ILE A 18 -7.80 -6.37 -2.86
C ILE A 18 -8.19 -5.59 -1.59
N LEU A 19 -9.04 -6.20 -0.80
CA LEU A 19 -9.36 -5.76 0.56
C LEU A 19 -8.70 -6.78 1.50
N TYR A 20 -7.81 -6.33 2.38
CA TYR A 20 -6.99 -7.24 3.17
C TYR A 20 -6.66 -6.68 4.55
N PRO A 21 -6.50 -7.56 5.56
CA PRO A 21 -6.10 -7.12 6.89
C PRO A 21 -4.59 -6.84 6.92
N THR A 22 -4.21 -5.85 7.70
CA THR A 22 -2.80 -5.55 7.99
C THR A 22 -2.58 -5.54 9.50
N ASP A 23 -1.35 -5.33 9.93
CA ASP A 23 -1.01 -5.20 11.34
C ASP A 23 -1.60 -3.94 12.00
N THR A 24 -2.13 -3.00 11.21
CA THR A 24 -2.82 -1.81 11.70
C THR A 24 -4.33 -1.93 11.53
N VAL A 25 -4.84 -1.59 10.35
CA VAL A 25 -6.26 -1.64 10.01
C VAL A 25 -6.43 -2.38 8.68
N TRP A 26 -7.66 -2.68 8.30
CA TRP A 26 -7.94 -3.23 6.97
C TRP A 26 -7.53 -2.22 5.90
N GLY A 27 -6.88 -2.73 4.87
CA GLY A 27 -6.40 -1.93 3.75
C GLY A 27 -7.06 -2.28 2.43
N ILE A 28 -7.13 -1.28 1.55
CA ILE A 28 -7.40 -1.49 0.14
C ILE A 28 -6.05 -1.41 -0.55
N GLY A 29 -5.72 -2.43 -1.33
CA GLY A 29 -4.40 -2.53 -1.94
C GLY A 29 -4.40 -2.91 -3.40
N CYS A 30 -3.33 -2.53 -4.07
CA CYS A 30 -3.04 -2.89 -5.46
C CYS A 30 -1.53 -2.81 -5.69
N ASP A 31 -1.11 -3.18 -6.89
CA ASP A 31 0.28 -3.01 -7.31
C ASP A 31 0.65 -1.51 -7.31
N ALA A 32 1.58 -1.12 -6.47
CA ALA A 32 2.01 0.27 -6.34
C ALA A 32 2.82 0.78 -7.56
N THR A 33 3.16 -0.11 -8.49
CA THR A 33 3.86 0.26 -9.73
C THR A 33 2.91 0.40 -10.91
N ASP A 34 1.62 0.12 -10.72
CA ASP A 34 0.60 0.18 -11.78
C ASP A 34 -0.31 1.40 -11.59
N PRO A 35 -0.14 2.47 -12.38
CA PRO A 35 -0.94 3.68 -12.21
C PRO A 35 -2.43 3.47 -12.49
N GLN A 36 -2.80 2.50 -13.33
CA GLN A 36 -4.19 2.17 -13.60
C GLN A 36 -4.85 1.52 -12.38
N ALA A 37 -4.15 0.60 -11.72
CA ALA A 37 -4.63 -0.04 -10.50
C ALA A 37 -4.75 0.98 -9.35
N VAL A 38 -3.78 1.87 -9.21
CA VAL A 38 -3.81 2.94 -8.20
C VAL A 38 -5.00 3.88 -8.44
N ALA A 39 -5.29 4.23 -9.69
CA ALA A 39 -6.44 5.05 -10.04
C ALA A 39 -7.77 4.40 -9.62
N LYS A 40 -7.88 3.08 -9.70
CA LYS A 40 -9.06 2.36 -9.20
C LYS A 40 -9.28 2.57 -7.70
N ILE A 41 -8.20 2.57 -6.92
CA ILE A 41 -8.29 2.83 -5.47
C ILE A 41 -8.82 4.24 -5.20
N TYR A 42 -8.33 5.25 -5.91
CA TYR A 42 -8.83 6.61 -5.76
C TYR A 42 -10.32 6.69 -6.08
N SER A 43 -10.76 6.00 -7.14
CA SER A 43 -12.19 5.92 -7.49
C SER A 43 -13.02 5.28 -6.37
N ILE A 44 -12.55 4.15 -5.83
CA ILE A 44 -13.26 3.43 -4.76
C ILE A 44 -13.40 4.31 -3.52
N LYS A 45 -12.35 5.01 -3.16
CA LYS A 45 -12.35 5.88 -1.98
C LYS A 45 -12.99 7.25 -2.23
N LYS A 46 -13.31 7.57 -3.45
CA LYS A 46 -13.78 8.92 -3.85
C LYS A 46 -12.78 9.99 -3.43
N ARG A 47 -11.50 9.70 -3.63
CA ARG A 47 -10.37 10.53 -3.21
C ARG A 47 -9.67 11.11 -4.43
N GLU A 48 -9.15 12.33 -4.29
CA GLU A 48 -8.34 12.95 -5.35
C GLU A 48 -6.97 12.29 -5.44
N ASP A 49 -6.49 12.03 -6.64
CA ASP A 49 -5.21 11.36 -6.91
C ASP A 49 -3.98 12.24 -6.64
N SER A 50 -4.18 13.51 -6.25
CA SER A 50 -3.11 14.40 -5.81
C SER A 50 -2.58 14.06 -4.42
N LYS A 51 -3.28 13.21 -3.66
CA LYS A 51 -2.87 12.82 -2.31
C LYS A 51 -2.08 11.51 -2.37
N SER A 52 -0.90 11.50 -1.72
CA SER A 52 -0.07 10.31 -1.64
C SER A 52 -0.75 9.17 -0.87
N LEU A 53 -0.35 7.95 -1.17
CA LEU A 53 -0.83 6.73 -0.51
C LEU A 53 0.33 6.09 0.27
N VAL A 54 0.00 5.37 1.34
CA VAL A 54 0.97 4.54 2.06
C VAL A 54 1.19 3.24 1.30
N LEU A 55 2.45 2.82 1.19
CA LEU A 55 2.84 1.58 0.54
C LEU A 55 3.41 0.61 1.55
N LEU A 56 3.27 -0.69 1.28
CA LEU A 56 3.94 -1.74 2.04
C LEU A 56 5.12 -2.28 1.23
N ALA A 57 6.27 -2.43 1.87
CA ALA A 57 7.44 -3.11 1.33
C ALA A 57 7.80 -4.27 2.26
N SER A 58 8.36 -5.34 1.72
CA SER A 58 8.71 -6.52 2.52
C SER A 58 9.91 -6.28 3.44
N ASP A 59 10.84 -5.43 3.01
CA ASP A 59 12.08 -5.13 3.73
C ASP A 59 12.74 -3.85 3.20
N MET A 60 13.85 -3.47 3.82
CA MET A 60 14.61 -2.29 3.41
C MET A 60 15.22 -2.45 2.01
N ASP A 61 15.61 -3.66 1.61
CA ASP A 61 16.14 -3.90 0.27
C ASP A 61 15.13 -3.54 -0.80
N MET A 62 13.86 -3.89 -0.59
CA MET A 62 12.78 -3.49 -1.50
C MET A 62 12.62 -1.98 -1.54
N ILE A 63 12.64 -1.30 -0.40
CA ILE A 63 12.54 0.16 -0.32
C ILE A 63 13.67 0.82 -1.13
N CYS A 64 14.90 0.32 -1.01
CA CYS A 64 16.06 0.86 -1.73
C CYS A 64 15.93 0.78 -3.25
N ARG A 65 15.08 -0.09 -3.77
CA ARG A 65 14.84 -0.18 -5.22
C ARG A 65 13.91 0.91 -5.75
N TYR A 66 13.11 1.53 -4.87
CA TYR A 66 12.07 2.49 -5.25
C TYR A 66 12.28 3.90 -4.69
N VAL A 67 13.35 4.09 -3.92
CA VAL A 67 13.76 5.38 -3.36
C VAL A 67 15.21 5.61 -3.74
N LYS A 68 15.53 6.77 -4.31
CA LYS A 68 16.88 7.07 -4.84
C LYS A 68 17.96 6.98 -3.78
N GLU A 69 17.70 7.53 -2.60
CA GLU A 69 18.64 7.54 -1.50
C GLU A 69 17.87 7.40 -0.18
N VAL A 70 18.12 6.30 0.53
CA VAL A 70 17.46 6.07 1.83
C VAL A 70 18.35 6.67 2.93
N PRO A 71 17.82 7.65 3.72
CA PRO A 71 18.59 8.21 4.83
C PRO A 71 18.95 7.11 5.85
N GLU A 72 20.17 7.21 6.39
CA GLU A 72 20.65 6.24 7.40
C GLU A 72 19.72 6.17 8.62
N MET A 73 19.17 7.30 9.03
CA MET A 73 18.20 7.35 10.12
C MET A 73 17.00 6.44 9.85
N ALA A 74 16.51 6.38 8.61
CA ALA A 74 15.40 5.50 8.24
C ALA A 74 15.76 4.04 8.42
N VAL A 75 16.95 3.63 8.01
CA VAL A 75 17.45 2.26 8.17
C VAL A 75 17.46 1.89 9.65
N GLN A 76 18.03 2.75 10.49
CA GLN A 76 18.10 2.54 11.93
C GLN A 76 16.72 2.45 12.57
N LEU A 77 15.79 3.32 12.18
CA LEU A 77 14.43 3.31 12.71
C LEU A 77 13.70 2.00 12.38
N VAL A 78 13.83 1.52 11.15
CA VAL A 78 13.19 0.26 10.73
C VAL A 78 13.77 -0.93 11.50
N GLU A 79 15.09 -0.96 11.70
CA GLU A 79 15.76 -2.05 12.39
C GLU A 79 15.37 -2.18 13.88
N VAL A 80 15.17 -1.05 14.56
CA VAL A 80 14.91 -1.05 16.02
C VAL A 80 13.43 -0.94 16.37
N ASN A 81 12.57 -0.66 15.41
CA ASN A 81 11.17 -0.41 15.67
C ASN A 81 10.38 -1.70 15.92
N ASP A 82 9.57 -1.71 16.97
CA ASP A 82 8.73 -2.84 17.36
C ASP A 82 7.22 -2.58 17.20
N LYS A 83 6.87 -1.44 16.61
CA LYS A 83 5.46 -1.03 16.39
C LYS A 83 5.24 -0.61 14.94
N PRO A 84 4.01 -0.70 14.43
CA PRO A 84 3.73 -0.24 13.07
C PRO A 84 4.12 1.22 12.86
N MET A 85 5.02 1.45 11.90
CA MET A 85 5.58 2.77 11.62
C MET A 85 5.68 2.99 10.12
N THR A 86 5.12 4.10 9.63
CA THR A 86 5.26 4.55 8.25
C THR A 86 6.32 5.64 8.20
N ILE A 87 7.31 5.46 7.33
CA ILE A 87 8.34 6.47 7.11
C ILE A 87 8.06 7.17 5.78
N ILE A 88 8.11 8.49 5.77
CA ILE A 88 7.98 9.29 4.56
C ILE A 88 9.38 9.54 4.02
N TYR A 89 9.68 8.94 2.87
CA TYR A 89 11.00 9.00 2.23
C TYR A 89 11.03 10.09 1.15
N PRO A 90 12.10 10.87 1.06
CA PRO A 90 12.32 11.75 -0.09
C PRO A 90 12.86 10.95 -1.28
N GLY A 91 12.78 11.52 -2.48
CA GLY A 91 13.41 10.94 -3.66
C GLY A 91 12.78 9.64 -4.17
N ALA A 92 11.48 9.54 -4.14
CA ALA A 92 10.78 8.39 -4.73
C ALA A 92 11.09 8.26 -6.22
N ILE A 93 11.35 7.03 -6.67
CA ILE A 93 11.54 6.74 -8.11
C ILE A 93 10.17 6.53 -8.70
N ALA A 94 9.62 7.57 -9.30
CA ALA A 94 8.27 7.56 -9.86
C ALA A 94 8.29 7.46 -11.37
N GLY A 95 7.28 6.77 -11.92
CA GLY A 95 7.03 6.73 -13.36
C GLY A 95 6.39 8.03 -13.85
N GLU A 96 6.21 8.12 -15.16
CA GLU A 96 5.59 9.26 -15.80
C GLU A 96 4.08 9.30 -15.53
N GLY A 97 3.53 10.52 -15.49
CA GLY A 97 2.10 10.73 -15.39
C GLY A 97 1.39 10.57 -16.74
N PRO A 98 0.06 10.80 -16.78
CA PRO A 98 -0.71 10.69 -18.01
C PRO A 98 -0.20 11.66 -19.07
N GLY A 99 -0.11 11.17 -20.31
CA GLY A 99 0.23 11.97 -21.48
C GLY A 99 -0.88 11.97 -22.51
N GLU A 100 -0.59 12.42 -23.72
CA GLU A 100 -1.56 12.45 -24.81
C GLU A 100 -2.14 11.08 -25.13
N ALA A 101 -1.37 10.01 -24.90
CA ALA A 101 -1.80 8.62 -25.08
C ALA A 101 -2.66 8.08 -23.93
N GLY A 102 -2.91 8.89 -22.90
CA GLY A 102 -3.69 8.50 -21.73
C GLY A 102 -2.84 8.00 -20.55
N MET A 103 -3.43 7.12 -19.73
CA MET A 103 -2.77 6.57 -18.54
C MET A 103 -1.58 5.68 -18.93
N PRO A 104 -0.40 5.90 -18.34
CA PRO A 104 0.77 5.07 -18.66
C PRO A 104 0.61 3.64 -18.17
N LYS A 105 1.37 2.74 -18.78
CA LYS A 105 1.45 1.34 -18.35
C LYS A 105 2.32 1.23 -17.08
N ALA A 106 2.13 0.13 -16.36
CA ALA A 106 2.96 -0.16 -15.19
C ALA A 106 4.44 -0.27 -15.57
N CYS A 107 5.28 0.41 -14.80
CA CYS A 107 6.74 0.27 -14.87
C CYS A 107 7.18 -0.42 -13.58
N ARG A 108 7.53 -1.69 -13.65
CA ARG A 108 7.81 -2.50 -12.45
C ARG A 108 9.03 -2.04 -11.65
N THR A 109 9.87 -1.18 -12.22
CA THR A 109 11.04 -0.60 -11.56
C THR A 109 10.81 0.80 -11.03
N CYS A 110 9.60 1.34 -11.19
CA CYS A 110 9.20 2.65 -10.70
C CYS A 110 7.90 2.56 -9.93
N LEU A 111 7.72 3.42 -8.94
CA LEU A 111 6.40 3.61 -8.33
C LEU A 111 5.48 4.34 -9.30
N ALA A 112 4.19 4.02 -9.26
CA ALA A 112 3.21 4.76 -10.04
C ALA A 112 3.22 6.24 -9.62
N TYR A 113 3.14 7.14 -10.60
CA TYR A 113 3.19 8.59 -10.33
C TYR A 113 2.15 9.02 -9.29
N ASN A 114 0.99 8.36 -9.27
CA ASN A 114 -0.12 8.69 -8.37
C ASN A 114 -0.02 8.07 -6.97
N THR A 115 1.10 7.42 -6.63
CA THR A 115 1.42 7.02 -5.25
C THR A 115 2.35 8.02 -4.55
N VAL A 116 2.96 8.91 -5.30
CA VAL A 116 4.00 9.82 -4.83
C VAL A 116 3.41 11.23 -4.64
N ALA A 117 3.79 11.91 -3.56
CA ALA A 117 3.35 13.27 -3.29
C ALA A 117 4.01 14.28 -4.25
N GLU A 118 3.44 15.48 -4.36
CA GLU A 118 3.97 16.54 -5.23
C GLU A 118 5.42 16.90 -4.97
N ASP A 119 5.85 16.80 -3.71
CA ASP A 119 7.24 17.09 -3.30
C ASP A 119 8.20 15.91 -3.55
N GLY A 120 7.73 14.84 -4.20
CA GLY A 120 8.55 13.66 -4.49
C GLY A 120 8.70 12.69 -3.33
N THR A 121 7.97 12.90 -2.23
CA THR A 121 8.02 12.00 -1.08
C THR A 121 7.00 10.85 -1.22
N VAL A 122 7.29 9.74 -0.52
CA VAL A 122 6.38 8.60 -0.47
C VAL A 122 6.44 7.95 0.92
N GLY A 123 5.27 7.61 1.46
CA GLY A 123 5.17 6.90 2.73
C GLY A 123 5.25 5.39 2.51
N ILE A 124 6.23 4.73 3.14
CA ILE A 124 6.40 3.28 3.03
C ILE A 124 6.52 2.68 4.42
N ARG A 125 5.83 1.58 4.64
CA ARG A 125 5.85 0.82 5.87
C ARG A 125 6.30 -0.61 5.61
N VAL A 126 7.15 -1.16 6.48
CA VAL A 126 7.45 -2.59 6.49
C VAL A 126 6.48 -3.23 7.48
N PRO A 127 5.52 -4.04 7.03
CA PRO A 127 4.53 -4.61 7.93
C PRO A 127 5.14 -5.69 8.82
N MET A 128 4.57 -5.85 10.02
CA MET A 128 4.99 -6.86 10.98
C MET A 128 4.15 -8.14 10.91
N MET A 129 2.93 -8.04 10.38
CA MET A 129 2.03 -9.18 10.23
C MET A 129 2.58 -10.16 9.19
N ASP A 130 2.65 -11.44 9.56
CA ASP A 130 3.20 -12.49 8.70
C ASP A 130 2.50 -12.58 7.34
N PHE A 131 1.17 -12.49 7.31
CA PHE A 131 0.40 -12.48 6.06
C PHE A 131 0.89 -11.36 5.12
N CYS A 132 1.02 -10.15 5.62
CA CYS A 132 1.47 -9.00 4.82
C CYS A 132 2.90 -9.16 4.36
N GLN A 133 3.79 -9.64 5.24
CA GLN A 133 5.19 -9.89 4.91
C GLN A 133 5.31 -10.88 3.75
N GLN A 134 4.62 -12.00 3.84
CA GLN A 134 4.66 -13.02 2.79
C GLN A 134 4.02 -12.54 1.49
N LEU A 135 2.90 -11.82 1.60
CA LEU A 135 2.21 -11.29 0.41
C LEU A 135 3.10 -10.34 -0.39
N VAL A 136 3.70 -9.36 0.28
CA VAL A 136 4.54 -8.36 -0.38
C VAL A 136 5.83 -9.00 -0.92
N ALA A 137 6.46 -9.89 -0.14
CA ALA A 137 7.68 -10.58 -0.55
C ALA A 137 7.45 -11.45 -1.79
N LYS A 138 6.36 -12.20 -1.82
CA LYS A 138 6.01 -13.05 -2.96
C LYS A 138 5.57 -12.26 -4.18
N PHE A 139 4.92 -11.11 -3.96
CA PHE A 139 4.58 -10.22 -5.07
C PHE A 139 5.85 -9.60 -5.69
N GLY A 140 6.86 -9.32 -4.86
CA GLY A 140 8.16 -8.80 -5.30
C GLY A 140 8.18 -7.31 -5.59
N ARG A 141 7.11 -6.59 -5.32
CA ARG A 141 6.97 -5.14 -5.50
C ARG A 141 6.14 -4.55 -4.36
N PRO A 142 6.27 -3.23 -4.10
CA PRO A 142 5.40 -2.60 -3.10
C PRO A 142 3.92 -2.70 -3.45
N ILE A 143 3.10 -2.80 -2.41
CA ILE A 143 1.64 -2.87 -2.51
C ILE A 143 1.07 -1.64 -1.82
N VAL A 144 0.06 -1.00 -2.43
CA VAL A 144 -0.67 0.09 -1.78
C VAL A 144 -1.41 -0.45 -0.56
N SER A 145 -1.42 0.32 0.52
CA SER A 145 -2.16 0.02 1.74
C SER A 145 -2.82 1.29 2.26
N THR A 146 -4.01 1.57 1.78
CA THR A 146 -4.80 2.70 2.26
C THR A 146 -5.99 2.17 3.06
N SER A 147 -6.46 2.95 4.04
CA SER A 147 -7.56 2.52 4.91
C SER A 147 -8.84 2.19 4.12
N ALA A 148 -9.58 1.18 4.59
CA ALA A 148 -10.75 0.63 3.88
C ALA A 148 -12.03 1.45 4.15
N ASN A 149 -11.97 2.75 3.84
CA ASN A 149 -13.08 3.69 4.01
C ASN A 149 -13.17 4.64 2.82
N ILE A 150 -14.35 5.20 2.59
CA ILE A 150 -14.51 6.34 1.69
C ILE A 150 -13.80 7.53 2.35
N SER A 151 -13.08 8.33 1.57
CA SER A 151 -12.34 9.49 2.09
C SER A 151 -13.26 10.42 2.89
N GLY A 152 -12.83 10.79 4.09
CA GLY A 152 -13.59 11.63 5.01
C GLY A 152 -14.49 10.85 5.98
N GLU A 153 -14.71 9.56 5.76
CA GLU A 153 -15.43 8.72 6.69
C GLU A 153 -14.50 8.09 7.72
N PRO A 154 -15.01 7.64 8.89
CA PRO A 154 -14.18 6.99 9.90
C PRO A 154 -13.49 5.75 9.38
N THR A 155 -12.25 5.52 9.81
CA THR A 155 -11.48 4.32 9.46
C THR A 155 -12.04 3.11 10.23
N PRO A 156 -12.49 2.04 9.53
CA PRO A 156 -12.98 0.84 10.21
C PRO A 156 -11.82 0.13 10.93
N LYS A 157 -12.10 -0.32 12.14
CA LYS A 157 -11.13 -1.07 12.97
C LYS A 157 -11.24 -2.57 12.74
N LYS A 158 -12.41 -3.03 12.31
CA LYS A 158 -12.71 -4.45 12.09
C LYS A 158 -13.43 -4.64 10.78
N PHE A 159 -13.35 -5.85 10.23
CA PHE A 159 -14.02 -6.20 8.98
C PHE A 159 -15.52 -5.90 8.99
N VAL A 160 -16.18 -6.17 10.10
CA VAL A 160 -17.63 -5.95 10.22
C VAL A 160 -18.06 -4.48 10.09
N GLU A 161 -17.12 -3.56 10.32
CA GLU A 161 -17.36 -2.12 10.22
C GLU A 161 -17.14 -1.57 8.79
N ILE A 162 -16.57 -2.38 7.88
CA ILE A 162 -16.31 -1.95 6.50
C ILE A 162 -17.62 -1.87 5.74
N SER A 163 -17.85 -0.75 5.03
CA SER A 163 -19.08 -0.55 4.26
C SER A 163 -19.22 -1.53 3.10
N GLU A 164 -20.46 -1.87 2.75
CA GLU A 164 -20.75 -2.71 1.59
C GLU A 164 -20.29 -2.06 0.28
N GLU A 165 -20.26 -0.74 0.21
CA GLU A 165 -19.76 0.00 -0.95
C GLU A 165 -18.29 -0.35 -1.22
N ILE A 166 -17.46 -0.40 -0.19
CA ILE A 166 -16.05 -0.80 -0.31
C ILE A 166 -15.95 -2.29 -0.67
N LYS A 167 -16.66 -3.16 0.05
CA LYS A 167 -16.61 -4.61 -0.17
C LYS A 167 -17.01 -5.02 -1.59
N SER A 168 -18.00 -4.34 -2.16
CA SER A 168 -18.47 -4.65 -3.51
C SER A 168 -17.61 -4.03 -4.61
N ALA A 169 -16.78 -3.05 -4.29
CA ALA A 169 -15.95 -2.34 -5.27
C ALA A 169 -14.58 -3.00 -5.51
N VAL A 170 -14.12 -3.84 -4.58
CA VAL A 170 -12.82 -4.52 -4.71
C VAL A 170 -12.97 -5.82 -5.50
N ASP A 171 -11.87 -6.32 -6.06
CA ASP A 171 -11.85 -7.53 -6.87
C ASP A 171 -11.69 -8.81 -6.04
N TYR A 172 -11.14 -8.70 -4.85
CA TYR A 172 -10.96 -9.83 -3.93
C TYR A 172 -10.96 -9.37 -2.48
N ILE A 173 -11.61 -10.13 -1.62
CA ILE A 173 -11.62 -9.91 -0.17
C ILE A 173 -10.90 -11.06 0.51
N VAL A 174 -9.80 -10.75 1.22
CA VAL A 174 -9.04 -11.72 1.99
C VAL A 174 -9.88 -12.18 3.18
N ASP A 175 -9.79 -13.46 3.52
CA ASP A 175 -10.59 -14.06 4.59
C ASP A 175 -10.40 -13.31 5.93
N PRO A 176 -11.50 -12.86 6.54
CA PRO A 176 -11.45 -12.11 7.81
C PRO A 176 -10.78 -12.82 8.99
N TYR A 177 -10.57 -14.14 8.93
CA TYR A 177 -9.91 -14.82 10.04
C TYR A 177 -8.48 -14.31 10.28
N LEU A 178 -7.84 -13.74 9.26
CA LEU A 178 -6.50 -13.17 9.35
C LEU A 178 -6.45 -11.83 10.09
N GLU A 179 -7.61 -11.25 10.40
CA GLU A 179 -7.74 -10.01 11.16
C GLU A 179 -7.12 -10.07 12.56
N LYS A 180 -6.91 -11.26 13.09
CA LYS A 180 -6.38 -11.48 14.45
C LYS A 180 -5.08 -10.74 14.75
N GLY A 181 -4.25 -10.48 13.73
CA GLY A 181 -2.98 -9.76 13.88
C GLY A 181 -3.09 -8.24 13.84
N SER A 182 -4.28 -7.70 13.63
CA SER A 182 -4.48 -6.26 13.49
C SER A 182 -4.64 -5.57 14.85
N THR A 183 -3.99 -4.40 15.00
CA THR A 183 -4.13 -3.58 16.22
C THR A 183 -5.42 -2.76 16.23
N GLY A 184 -5.99 -2.49 15.06
CA GLY A 184 -7.13 -1.59 14.90
C GLY A 184 -6.73 -0.11 14.97
N GLN A 185 -5.45 0.18 14.98
CA GLN A 185 -4.93 1.55 15.07
C GLN A 185 -3.98 1.83 13.91
N SER A 186 -4.00 3.08 13.42
CA SER A 186 -3.09 3.50 12.35
C SER A 186 -1.63 3.50 12.83
N SER A 187 -0.71 3.35 11.88
CA SER A 187 0.73 3.42 12.17
C SER A 187 1.13 4.85 12.57
N SER A 188 2.22 4.97 13.33
CA SER A 188 2.87 6.27 13.50
C SER A 188 3.50 6.69 12.16
N ILE A 189 3.62 8.00 11.94
CA ILE A 189 4.18 8.53 10.69
C ILE A 189 5.38 9.42 11.04
N ILE A 190 6.53 9.12 10.42
CA ILE A 190 7.77 9.85 10.64
C ILE A 190 8.32 10.30 9.28
N LYS A 191 8.62 11.59 9.15
CA LYS A 191 9.26 12.14 7.96
C LYS A 191 10.77 12.18 8.17
N VAL A 192 11.53 11.65 7.21
CA VAL A 192 12.99 11.65 7.21
C VAL A 192 13.54 12.43 6.01
N GLY A 193 14.74 12.93 6.14
CA GLY A 193 15.43 13.69 5.08
C GLY A 193 15.57 15.15 5.36
#